data_479e213f021c18014cbe9bb0df661135
#
_entry.id   479e213f021c18014cbe9bb0df661135
#
_cell.length_a   1.000
_cell.length_b   1.000
_cell.length_c   1.000
_cell.angle_alpha   90.00
_cell.angle_beta   90.00
_cell.angle_gamma   90.00
#
_symmetry.space_group_name_H-M   'P 1'
#
loop_
_entity.id
_entity.type
_entity.pdbx_description
1 polymer ?
#
loop_
_entity_poly.entity_id
_entity_poly.type
_entity_poly.pdbx_seq_one_letter_code
_entity_poly.pdbx_strand_id
1 'polypeptide(L)'
;MISPIPLIASAQKIGGLRTTVAVNREFLVSLICVTRNASATLPALLASVGELKNDEVELIVIDGASTDGTVDILEEHEHLIDFWISRPDGGIYHAMNDAIRYVKGRWVLFLGADDLLLNGFGQMLGLLKDPHTIYYGNLLFYGKSFFKVYDDYYLTKLNFCQQAVFYPVSVFTKYRFELKYKVYADYHLNLRCWHDPEFRFSHEDHTIAYFSDGGFSSFEKDPVFERDRDMLFKQYLKRSSYYRYLNRTVGFPRMLARFIQNK
;
A
#
# COMPACT_ATOMS: atom_id res chain seq x y z
N MET A 1 -16.53 19.03 -3.38
CA MET A 1 -15.99 20.05 -2.45
C MET A 1 -15.53 19.29 -1.20
N ILE A 2 -14.22 19.22 -0.97
CA ILE A 2 -13.63 18.58 0.20
C ILE A 2 -13.70 19.60 1.33
N SER A 3 -14.38 19.25 2.44
CA SER A 3 -14.49 20.10 3.63
C SER A 3 -13.11 20.47 4.18
N PRO A 4 -12.93 21.69 4.72
CA PRO A 4 -11.68 22.09 5.34
C PRO A 4 -11.40 21.22 6.58
N ILE A 5 -10.15 20.82 6.72
CA ILE A 5 -9.62 19.97 7.79
C ILE A 5 -9.72 20.72 9.12
N PRO A 6 -10.27 20.15 10.20
CA PRO A 6 -10.18 20.76 11.51
C PRO A 6 -8.73 20.73 12.00
N LEU A 7 -8.19 21.89 12.34
CA LEU A 7 -6.90 22.08 13.02
C LEU A 7 -6.96 21.38 14.40
N ILE A 8 -6.27 20.26 14.55
CA ILE A 8 -6.04 19.64 15.85
C ILE A 8 -4.67 20.10 16.36
N ALA A 9 -4.69 20.86 17.44
CA ALA A 9 -3.52 21.38 18.14
C ALA A 9 -2.82 20.27 18.93
N SER A 10 -1.75 19.71 18.37
CA SER A 10 -0.60 19.10 19.06
C SER A 10 0.57 19.21 18.13
N ALA A 11 1.78 19.43 18.65
CA ALA A 11 2.99 19.73 17.90
C ALA A 11 3.10 18.98 16.54
N GLN A 12 2.56 19.59 15.50
CA GLN A 12 2.52 19.07 14.15
C GLN A 12 3.56 19.82 13.34
N LYS A 13 4.50 19.10 12.72
CA LYS A 13 5.41 19.69 11.74
C LYS A 13 4.89 19.36 10.34
N ILE A 14 4.98 20.30 9.43
CA ILE A 14 4.56 20.17 8.02
C ILE A 14 5.62 20.84 7.16
N GLY A 15 5.95 20.24 6.02
CA GLY A 15 6.89 20.79 5.06
C GLY A 15 6.73 20.19 3.67
N GLY A 16 7.75 20.43 2.84
CA GLY A 16 7.83 19.99 1.46
C GLY A 16 7.43 21.07 0.45
N LEU A 17 7.66 20.81 -0.82
CA LEU A 17 7.51 21.77 -1.93
C LEU A 17 6.14 22.46 -1.98
N ARG A 18 5.08 21.77 -1.58
CA ARG A 18 3.71 22.31 -1.60
C ARG A 18 3.43 23.36 -0.53
N THR A 19 4.30 23.48 0.47
CA THR A 19 4.16 24.48 1.52
C THR A 19 4.75 25.82 1.10
N THR A 20 5.67 25.81 0.13
CA THR A 20 6.42 26.99 -0.33
C THR A 20 5.98 27.50 -1.71
N VAL A 21 5.46 26.60 -2.57
CA VAL A 21 5.06 26.93 -3.94
C VAL A 21 3.67 26.36 -4.23
N ALA A 22 2.82 27.16 -4.87
CA ALA A 22 1.53 26.66 -5.38
C ALA A 22 1.79 25.69 -6.55
N VAL A 23 1.74 24.39 -6.26
CA VAL A 23 1.88 23.35 -7.28
C VAL A 23 0.54 23.15 -7.98
N ASN A 24 0.41 23.72 -9.16
CA ASN A 24 -0.79 23.61 -10.00
C ASN A 24 -0.50 22.68 -11.19
N ARG A 25 -0.09 21.44 -10.90
CA ARG A 25 0.10 20.38 -11.91
C ARG A 25 -0.62 19.12 -11.49
N GLU A 26 -1.02 18.35 -12.49
CA GLU A 26 -1.55 16.99 -12.29
C GLU A 26 -0.39 16.00 -12.19
N PHE A 27 -0.50 15.06 -11.26
CA PHE A 27 0.44 13.97 -11.14
C PHE A 27 -0.16 12.67 -11.66
N LEU A 28 0.66 11.83 -12.23
CA LEU A 28 0.28 10.47 -12.62
C LEU A 28 0.26 9.56 -11.37
N VAL A 29 1.32 9.62 -10.56
CA VAL A 29 1.47 8.77 -9.38
C VAL A 29 1.75 9.61 -8.14
N SER A 30 1.01 9.33 -7.06
CA SER A 30 1.38 9.72 -5.70
C SER A 30 2.11 8.56 -5.04
N LEU A 31 3.41 8.72 -4.84
CA LEU A 31 4.25 7.85 -4.01
C LEU A 31 3.99 8.22 -2.55
N ILE A 32 3.51 7.28 -1.75
CA ILE A 32 3.23 7.50 -0.32
C ILE A 32 4.22 6.67 0.49
N CYS A 33 5.02 7.35 1.32
CA CYS A 33 5.81 6.72 2.37
C CYS A 33 5.17 7.01 3.73
N VAL A 34 4.87 5.95 4.49
CA VAL A 34 4.50 6.08 5.90
C VAL A 34 5.68 5.65 6.75
N THR A 35 6.04 6.46 7.75
CA THR A 35 7.27 6.24 8.51
C THR A 35 7.08 6.51 9.99
N ARG A 36 7.88 5.82 10.82
CA ARG A 36 8.04 6.11 12.23
C ARG A 36 9.37 5.54 12.73
N ASN A 37 10.23 6.42 13.26
CA ASN A 37 11.56 6.08 13.76
C ASN A 37 12.37 5.30 12.70
N ALA A 38 12.55 5.91 11.53
CA ALA A 38 13.22 5.31 10.37
C ALA A 38 14.47 6.10 9.93
N SER A 39 15.13 6.81 10.85
CA SER A 39 16.33 7.62 10.54
C SER A 39 17.45 6.81 9.88
N ALA A 40 17.54 5.52 10.15
CA ALA A 40 18.55 4.63 9.58
C ALA A 40 18.25 4.21 8.12
N THR A 41 16.99 4.16 7.70
CA THR A 41 16.58 3.58 6.40
C THR A 41 16.03 4.62 5.43
N LEU A 42 15.34 5.64 5.94
CA LEU A 42 14.71 6.68 5.13
C LEU A 42 15.65 7.37 4.12
N PRO A 43 16.94 7.66 4.44
CA PRO A 43 17.86 8.27 3.46
C PRO A 43 18.04 7.43 2.19
N ALA A 44 18.11 6.09 2.32
CA ALA A 44 18.27 5.19 1.18
C ALA A 44 16.99 5.17 0.31
N LEU A 45 15.80 5.15 0.92
CA LEU A 45 14.54 5.31 0.19
C LEU A 45 14.53 6.65 -0.58
N LEU A 46 14.81 7.77 0.11
CA LEU A 46 14.79 9.10 -0.52
C LEU A 46 15.79 9.20 -1.67
N ALA A 47 16.99 8.65 -1.54
CA ALA A 47 17.95 8.57 -2.64
C ALA A 47 17.40 7.80 -3.84
N SER A 48 16.81 6.61 -3.63
CA SER A 48 16.24 5.80 -4.70
C SER A 48 15.05 6.50 -5.40
N VAL A 49 14.24 7.21 -4.63
CA VAL A 49 13.14 8.02 -5.20
C VAL A 49 13.70 9.21 -5.99
N GLY A 50 14.74 9.89 -5.47
CA GLY A 50 15.36 11.02 -6.14
C GLY A 50 15.94 10.70 -7.51
N GLU A 51 16.43 9.47 -7.71
CA GLU A 51 16.94 9.01 -9.01
C GLU A 51 15.83 8.76 -10.04
N LEU A 52 14.61 8.43 -9.61
CA LEU A 52 13.52 7.94 -10.48
C LEU A 52 12.31 8.87 -10.56
N LYS A 53 12.18 9.79 -9.60
CA LYS A 53 11.09 10.78 -9.57
C LYS A 53 11.24 11.78 -10.70
N ASN A 54 10.16 12.00 -11.43
CA ASN A 54 10.04 12.99 -12.48
C ASN A 54 8.81 13.90 -12.23
N ASP A 55 8.48 14.74 -13.19
CA ASP A 55 7.36 15.70 -13.09
C ASP A 55 5.96 15.05 -12.98
N GLU A 56 5.83 13.78 -13.32
CA GLU A 56 4.56 13.02 -13.21
C GLU A 56 4.36 12.39 -11.83
N VAL A 57 5.37 12.47 -10.94
CA VAL A 57 5.38 11.77 -9.65
C VAL A 57 5.50 12.75 -8.51
N GLU A 58 4.62 12.66 -7.53
CA GLU A 58 4.75 13.34 -6.24
C GLU A 58 5.14 12.35 -5.14
N LEU A 59 5.94 12.83 -4.18
CA LEU A 59 6.28 12.11 -2.96
C LEU A 59 5.56 12.74 -1.77
N ILE A 60 4.78 11.91 -1.06
CA ILE A 60 4.06 12.27 0.17
C ILE A 60 4.64 11.42 1.31
N VAL A 61 5.05 12.06 2.41
CA VAL A 61 5.54 11.35 3.60
C VAL A 61 4.66 11.66 4.80
N ILE A 62 4.16 10.61 5.46
CA ILE A 62 3.41 10.72 6.71
C ILE A 62 4.25 10.10 7.82
N ASP A 63 4.69 10.93 8.74
CA ASP A 63 5.51 10.52 9.88
C ASP A 63 4.66 10.42 11.16
N GLY A 64 4.78 9.30 11.84
CA GLY A 64 4.06 8.96 13.08
C GLY A 64 4.66 9.60 14.34
N ALA A 65 5.08 10.86 14.30
CA ALA A 65 5.75 11.57 15.40
C ALA A 65 7.06 10.89 15.82
N SER A 66 7.98 10.71 14.90
CA SER A 66 9.30 10.15 15.14
C SER A 66 10.13 10.98 16.12
N THR A 67 11.02 10.30 16.86
CA THR A 67 11.89 10.91 17.89
C THR A 67 13.38 10.57 17.71
N ASP A 68 13.75 9.94 16.61
CA ASP A 68 15.09 9.39 16.32
C ASP A 68 15.90 10.18 15.30
N GLY A 69 15.44 11.38 14.89
CA GLY A 69 16.04 12.19 13.83
C GLY A 69 15.38 12.00 12.45
N THR A 70 14.35 11.16 12.32
CA THR A 70 13.60 11.00 11.05
C THR A 70 13.07 12.34 10.52
N VAL A 71 12.54 13.19 11.41
CA VAL A 71 11.98 14.50 11.02
C VAL A 71 13.05 15.46 10.49
N ASP A 72 14.25 15.44 11.06
CA ASP A 72 15.37 16.26 10.59
C ASP A 72 15.77 15.86 9.16
N ILE A 73 15.74 14.54 8.86
CA ILE A 73 15.97 14.02 7.50
C ILE A 73 14.88 14.51 6.53
N LEU A 74 13.61 14.57 6.95
CA LEU A 74 12.53 15.12 6.11
C LEU A 74 12.75 16.61 5.80
N GLU A 75 13.17 17.38 6.79
CA GLU A 75 13.50 18.82 6.63
C GLU A 75 14.68 19.01 5.67
N GLU A 76 15.74 18.19 5.77
CA GLU A 76 16.90 18.24 4.87
C GLU A 76 16.57 17.90 3.41
N HIS A 77 15.54 17.07 3.19
CA HIS A 77 15.15 16.58 1.86
C HIS A 77 13.87 17.24 1.31
N GLU A 78 13.46 18.39 1.82
CA GLU A 78 12.25 19.10 1.35
C GLU A 78 12.25 19.41 -0.16
N HIS A 79 13.43 19.54 -0.77
CA HIS A 79 13.57 19.74 -2.20
C HIS A 79 13.09 18.55 -3.07
N LEU A 80 13.02 17.36 -2.49
CA LEU A 80 12.56 16.12 -3.13
C LEU A 80 11.12 15.80 -2.78
N ILE A 81 10.67 16.14 -1.57
CA ILE A 81 9.39 15.74 -1.00
C ILE A 81 8.34 16.80 -1.36
N ASP A 82 7.24 16.40 -2.01
CA ASP A 82 6.16 17.33 -2.36
C ASP A 82 5.34 17.74 -1.14
N PHE A 83 5.10 16.81 -0.21
CA PHE A 83 4.40 17.09 1.03
C PHE A 83 4.82 16.10 2.12
N TRP A 84 5.09 16.60 3.31
CA TRP A 84 5.25 15.74 4.48
C TRP A 84 4.57 16.35 5.71
N ILE A 85 4.16 15.47 6.62
CA ILE A 85 3.57 15.84 7.91
C ILE A 85 4.04 14.85 8.98
N SER A 86 4.48 15.39 10.13
CA SER A 86 4.81 14.63 11.33
C SER A 86 3.80 14.90 12.42
N ARG A 87 3.12 13.87 12.88
CA ARG A 87 2.16 13.91 13.99
C ARG A 87 1.85 12.51 14.53
N PRO A 88 1.41 12.37 15.79
CA PRO A 88 0.95 11.09 16.30
C PRO A 88 -0.17 10.48 15.44
N ASP A 89 -0.09 9.19 15.20
CA ASP A 89 -1.09 8.42 14.45
C ASP A 89 -1.52 7.15 15.19
N GLY A 90 -2.48 6.42 14.62
CA GLY A 90 -2.99 5.15 15.15
C GLY A 90 -2.33 3.90 14.57
N GLY A 91 -1.17 4.04 13.90
CA GLY A 91 -0.41 2.98 13.23
C GLY A 91 -0.43 3.08 11.71
N ILE A 92 0.29 2.17 11.04
CA ILE A 92 0.63 2.22 9.62
C ILE A 92 -0.59 2.47 8.70
N TYR A 93 -1.68 1.72 8.86
CA TYR A 93 -2.86 1.88 8.01
C TYR A 93 -3.70 3.11 8.36
N HIS A 94 -3.57 3.63 9.58
CA HIS A 94 -4.12 4.94 9.92
C HIS A 94 -3.40 6.04 9.16
N ALA A 95 -2.06 6.01 9.16
CA ALA A 95 -1.22 6.94 8.41
C ALA A 95 -1.48 6.83 6.89
N MET A 96 -1.60 5.60 6.34
CA MET A 96 -1.93 5.39 4.93
C MET A 96 -3.31 5.96 4.55
N ASN A 97 -4.33 5.73 5.39
CA ASN A 97 -5.67 6.30 5.17
C ASN A 97 -5.66 7.83 5.23
N ASP A 98 -4.84 8.40 6.09
CA ASP A 98 -4.69 9.84 6.22
C ASP A 98 -3.95 10.44 5.02
N ALA A 99 -2.91 9.76 4.52
CA ALA A 99 -2.14 10.17 3.34
C ALA A 99 -3.01 10.42 2.11
N ILE A 100 -4.07 9.64 1.93
CA ILE A 100 -5.00 9.76 0.80
C ILE A 100 -5.61 11.16 0.68
N ARG A 101 -5.72 11.91 1.76
CA ARG A 101 -6.24 13.30 1.75
C ARG A 101 -5.34 14.27 0.99
N TYR A 102 -4.06 13.94 0.86
CA TYR A 102 -3.03 14.77 0.25
C TYR A 102 -2.69 14.37 -1.17
N VAL A 103 -3.21 13.22 -1.65
CA VAL A 103 -3.00 12.66 -2.99
C VAL A 103 -3.52 13.60 -4.07
N LYS A 104 -2.69 13.85 -5.08
CA LYS A 104 -3.04 14.56 -6.32
C LYS A 104 -2.81 13.68 -7.56
N GLY A 105 -2.14 12.53 -7.43
CA GLY A 105 -1.91 11.57 -8.49
C GLY A 105 -3.15 10.78 -8.85
N ARG A 106 -3.19 10.30 -10.09
CA ARG A 106 -4.24 9.41 -10.58
C ARG A 106 -4.11 7.99 -10.04
N TRP A 107 -2.88 7.57 -9.74
CA TRP A 107 -2.56 6.30 -9.07
C TRP A 107 -1.79 6.56 -7.78
N VAL A 108 -1.89 5.60 -6.87
CA VAL A 108 -1.22 5.61 -5.57
C VAL A 108 -0.35 4.37 -5.46
N LEU A 109 0.91 4.54 -5.09
CA LEU A 109 1.85 3.49 -4.71
C LEU A 109 2.32 3.73 -3.28
N PHE A 110 2.28 2.68 -2.44
CA PHE A 110 2.78 2.75 -1.05
C PHE A 110 4.15 2.09 -0.96
N LEU A 111 5.08 2.76 -0.28
CA LEU A 111 6.40 2.23 0.07
C LEU A 111 6.62 2.33 1.58
N GLY A 112 7.30 1.35 2.16
CA GLY A 112 7.87 1.45 3.51
C GLY A 112 9.10 2.35 3.51
N ALA A 113 9.43 2.92 4.66
CA ALA A 113 10.64 3.75 4.80
C ALA A 113 11.96 2.94 4.75
N ASP A 114 11.86 1.63 4.68
CA ASP A 114 12.95 0.64 4.57
C ASP A 114 13.03 -0.01 3.18
N ASP A 115 12.09 0.29 2.27
CA ASP A 115 12.08 -0.20 0.89
C ASP A 115 12.92 0.70 -0.03
N LEU A 116 13.26 0.21 -1.23
CA LEU A 116 13.91 1.01 -2.28
C LEU A 116 13.08 0.96 -3.57
N LEU A 117 12.93 2.10 -4.22
CA LEU A 117 12.32 2.16 -5.54
C LEU A 117 13.32 1.69 -6.61
N LEU A 118 12.88 0.94 -7.60
CA LEU A 118 13.73 0.37 -8.66
C LEU A 118 13.30 0.86 -10.05
N ASN A 119 14.18 0.70 -11.04
CA ASN A 119 14.00 1.20 -12.42
C ASN A 119 12.70 0.74 -13.10
N GLY A 120 12.14 -0.42 -12.73
CA GLY A 120 10.84 -0.88 -13.21
C GLY A 120 9.68 0.09 -12.92
N PHE A 121 9.82 0.94 -11.89
CA PHE A 121 8.87 1.99 -11.60
C PHE A 121 8.70 2.97 -12.78
N GLY A 122 9.81 3.48 -13.33
CA GLY A 122 9.77 4.38 -14.48
C GLY A 122 9.11 3.75 -15.72
N GLN A 123 9.34 2.45 -15.94
CA GLN A 123 8.71 1.70 -17.05
C GLN A 123 7.20 1.54 -16.82
N MET A 124 6.78 1.33 -15.56
CA MET A 124 5.38 1.22 -15.19
C MET A 124 4.58 2.50 -15.48
N LEU A 125 5.16 3.70 -15.30
CA LEU A 125 4.46 4.97 -15.54
C LEU A 125 3.82 5.02 -16.92
N GLY A 126 4.51 4.55 -17.96
CA GLY A 126 4.02 4.51 -19.35
C GLY A 126 2.82 3.56 -19.58
N LEU A 127 2.56 2.65 -18.64
CA LEU A 127 1.50 1.62 -18.74
C LEU A 127 0.23 2.02 -17.97
N LEU A 128 0.31 2.97 -17.04
CA LEU A 128 -0.82 3.43 -16.21
C LEU A 128 -1.80 4.28 -17.04
N LYS A 129 -2.80 3.65 -17.67
CA LYS A 129 -3.73 4.32 -18.60
C LYS A 129 -5.20 4.18 -18.19
N ASP A 130 -5.63 2.98 -17.80
CA ASP A 130 -7.02 2.68 -17.49
C ASP A 130 -7.32 2.94 -16.00
N PRO A 131 -8.14 3.95 -15.64
CA PRO A 131 -8.43 4.32 -14.25
C PRO A 131 -9.25 3.28 -13.48
N HIS A 132 -9.68 2.21 -14.14
CA HIS A 132 -10.33 1.04 -13.52
C HIS A 132 -9.38 -0.13 -13.32
N THR A 133 -8.10 0.03 -13.68
CA THR A 133 -7.10 -1.03 -13.57
C THR A 133 -6.14 -0.76 -12.41
N ILE A 134 -6.07 -1.73 -11.51
CA ILE A 134 -5.04 -1.86 -10.48
C ILE A 134 -3.88 -2.59 -11.13
N TYR A 135 -2.80 -1.86 -11.41
CA TYR A 135 -1.60 -2.43 -11.98
C TYR A 135 -0.69 -2.95 -10.88
N TYR A 136 0.02 -4.04 -11.14
CA TYR A 136 1.03 -4.51 -10.19
C TYR A 136 2.22 -5.12 -10.92
N GLY A 137 3.39 -4.91 -10.34
CA GLY A 137 4.66 -5.43 -10.85
C GLY A 137 5.28 -6.49 -9.94
N ASN A 138 6.56 -6.72 -10.17
CA ASN A 138 7.39 -7.62 -9.40
C ASN A 138 8.11 -6.90 -8.26
N LEU A 139 8.55 -7.66 -7.26
CA LEU A 139 9.46 -7.20 -6.21
C LEU A 139 10.81 -7.90 -6.32
N LEU A 140 11.85 -7.22 -5.86
CA LEU A 140 13.13 -7.83 -5.54
C LEU A 140 13.17 -8.13 -4.05
N PHE A 141 13.38 -9.39 -3.67
CA PHE A 141 13.45 -9.86 -2.30
C PHE A 141 14.61 -10.85 -2.14
N TYR A 142 15.55 -10.60 -1.23
CA TYR A 142 16.78 -11.41 -1.08
C TYR A 142 17.52 -11.65 -2.41
N GLY A 143 17.64 -10.63 -3.26
CA GLY A 143 18.31 -10.76 -4.56
C GLY A 143 17.57 -11.60 -5.59
N LYS A 144 16.33 -12.02 -5.32
CA LYS A 144 15.49 -12.78 -6.23
C LYS A 144 14.27 -11.96 -6.63
N SER A 145 13.99 -11.93 -7.92
CA SER A 145 12.73 -11.34 -8.40
C SER A 145 11.57 -12.23 -7.98
N PHE A 146 10.65 -11.64 -7.23
CA PHE A 146 9.39 -12.27 -6.87
C PHE A 146 8.29 -11.71 -7.76
N PHE A 147 7.73 -12.57 -8.60
CA PHE A 147 6.62 -12.23 -9.46
C PHE A 147 5.51 -13.27 -9.35
N LYS A 148 4.28 -12.85 -9.53
CA LYS A 148 3.15 -13.77 -9.60
C LYS A 148 1.96 -13.17 -10.31
N VAL A 149 1.40 -13.91 -11.26
CA VAL A 149 0.06 -13.65 -11.77
C VAL A 149 -0.95 -14.28 -10.82
N TYR A 150 -1.83 -13.45 -10.26
CA TYR A 150 -2.79 -13.87 -9.24
C TYR A 150 -4.08 -14.42 -9.89
N ASP A 151 -4.65 -15.40 -9.23
CA ASP A 151 -6.01 -15.88 -9.43
C ASP A 151 -6.71 -16.01 -8.06
N ASP A 152 -8.01 -16.26 -8.07
CA ASP A 152 -8.80 -16.41 -6.83
C ASP A 152 -8.21 -17.45 -5.86
N TYR A 153 -7.64 -18.56 -6.38
CA TYR A 153 -7.04 -19.57 -5.51
C TYR A 153 -5.68 -19.14 -4.96
N TYR A 154 -4.89 -18.43 -5.77
CA TYR A 154 -3.60 -17.95 -5.30
C TYR A 154 -3.77 -16.90 -4.20
N LEU A 155 -4.79 -16.06 -4.30
CA LEU A 155 -5.18 -15.12 -3.24
C LEU A 155 -5.57 -15.80 -1.92
N THR A 156 -5.86 -17.10 -1.89
CA THR A 156 -6.02 -17.81 -0.61
C THR A 156 -4.69 -18.17 0.07
N LYS A 157 -3.57 -17.96 -0.59
CA LYS A 157 -2.22 -18.33 -0.12
C LYS A 157 -1.36 -17.13 0.21
N LEU A 158 -1.46 -16.09 -0.62
CA LEU A 158 -0.56 -14.94 -0.57
C LEU A 158 -1.28 -13.69 -1.06
N ASN A 159 -1.04 -12.57 -0.35
CA ASN A 159 -1.45 -11.24 -0.75
C ASN A 159 -0.55 -10.68 -1.87
N PHE A 160 -1.02 -9.64 -2.55
CA PHE A 160 -0.16 -8.78 -3.36
C PHE A 160 0.87 -8.09 -2.46
N CYS A 161 2.08 -7.93 -2.98
CA CYS A 161 3.08 -7.12 -2.30
C CYS A 161 2.78 -5.64 -2.55
N GLN A 162 2.35 -4.93 -1.52
CA GLN A 162 1.83 -3.56 -1.60
C GLN A 162 2.80 -2.59 -2.28
N GLN A 163 4.11 -2.79 -2.09
CA GLN A 163 5.18 -1.96 -2.66
C GLN A 163 5.29 -2.07 -4.19
N ALA A 164 4.53 -2.93 -4.82
CA ALA A 164 4.48 -3.06 -6.28
C ALA A 164 3.07 -2.89 -6.85
N VAL A 165 2.09 -2.40 -6.06
CA VAL A 165 0.69 -2.25 -6.50
C VAL A 165 0.36 -0.78 -6.69
N PHE A 166 -0.08 -0.43 -7.90
CA PHE A 166 -0.54 0.90 -8.28
C PHE A 166 -2.06 0.92 -8.26
N TYR A 167 -2.62 1.47 -7.20
CA TYR A 167 -4.05 1.63 -7.04
C TYR A 167 -4.55 2.90 -7.74
N PRO A 168 -5.53 2.85 -8.64
CA PRO A 168 -6.19 4.07 -9.11
C PRO A 168 -6.83 4.78 -7.91
N VAL A 169 -6.78 6.10 -7.87
CA VAL A 169 -7.28 6.90 -6.73
C VAL A 169 -8.76 6.64 -6.45
N SER A 170 -9.53 6.20 -7.44
CA SER A 170 -10.94 5.78 -7.32
C SER A 170 -11.13 4.64 -6.30
N VAL A 171 -10.16 3.74 -6.12
CA VAL A 171 -10.19 2.74 -5.05
C VAL A 171 -10.40 3.41 -3.70
N PHE A 172 -9.70 4.51 -3.44
CA PHE A 172 -9.76 5.21 -2.17
C PHE A 172 -10.93 6.20 -2.04
N THR A 173 -11.71 6.43 -3.06
CA THR A 173 -13.03 7.07 -2.92
C THR A 173 -14.07 6.09 -2.40
N LYS A 174 -13.92 4.82 -2.73
CA LYS A 174 -14.86 3.73 -2.43
C LYS A 174 -14.46 2.95 -1.17
N TYR A 175 -13.17 2.75 -0.96
CA TYR A 175 -12.61 1.90 0.09
C TYR A 175 -11.53 2.62 0.90
N ARG A 176 -11.28 2.10 2.11
CA ARG A 176 -10.17 2.47 2.99
C ARG A 176 -9.56 1.20 3.56
N PHE A 177 -8.32 1.30 4.03
CA PHE A 177 -7.73 0.25 4.86
C PHE A 177 -8.55 0.06 6.13
N GLU A 178 -8.92 -1.16 6.42
CA GLU A 178 -9.74 -1.52 7.59
C GLU A 178 -8.86 -1.59 8.85
N LEU A 179 -9.00 -0.62 9.74
CA LEU A 179 -8.09 -0.41 10.87
C LEU A 179 -8.11 -1.51 11.94
N LYS A 180 -9.10 -2.40 11.92
CA LYS A 180 -9.10 -3.57 12.79
C LYS A 180 -8.03 -4.59 12.43
N TYR A 181 -7.58 -4.63 11.16
CA TYR A 181 -6.50 -5.47 10.69
C TYR A 181 -5.18 -4.68 10.76
N LYS A 182 -4.31 -5.08 11.70
CA LYS A 182 -3.09 -4.32 11.99
C LYS A 182 -1.95 -4.60 11.02
N VAL A 183 -1.96 -5.79 10.40
CA VAL A 183 -0.92 -6.26 9.46
C VAL A 183 -1.48 -6.52 8.07
N TYR A 184 -2.72 -6.99 7.95
CA TYR A 184 -3.31 -7.44 6.70
C TYR A 184 -4.50 -6.59 6.22
N ALA A 185 -4.55 -5.28 6.54
CA ALA A 185 -5.58 -4.38 6.01
C ALA A 185 -5.44 -4.17 4.50
N ASP A 186 -4.21 -4.23 3.96
CA ASP A 186 -3.94 -4.24 2.52
C ASP A 186 -4.47 -5.52 1.85
N TYR A 187 -4.33 -6.67 2.50
CA TYR A 187 -4.91 -7.92 2.00
C TYR A 187 -6.44 -7.83 1.93
N HIS A 188 -7.06 -7.30 2.97
CA HIS A 188 -8.52 -7.08 2.98
C HIS A 188 -8.94 -6.10 1.87
N LEU A 189 -8.21 -5.01 1.66
CA LEU A 189 -8.46 -4.07 0.58
C LEU A 189 -8.36 -4.75 -0.79
N ASN A 190 -7.30 -5.55 -1.00
CA ASN A 190 -7.09 -6.28 -2.24
C ASN A 190 -8.19 -7.29 -2.53
N LEU A 191 -8.68 -8.02 -1.51
CA LEU A 191 -9.82 -8.94 -1.67
C LEU A 191 -11.10 -8.20 -2.07
N ARG A 192 -11.35 -7.01 -1.51
CA ARG A 192 -12.51 -6.17 -1.87
C ARG A 192 -12.41 -5.69 -3.31
N CYS A 193 -11.27 -5.15 -3.70
CA CYS A 193 -11.03 -4.70 -5.08
C CYS A 193 -11.08 -5.85 -6.08
N TRP A 194 -10.58 -7.05 -5.72
CA TRP A 194 -10.63 -8.23 -6.56
C TRP A 194 -12.05 -8.71 -6.85
N HIS A 195 -12.93 -8.59 -5.87
CA HIS A 195 -14.34 -8.96 -5.98
C HIS A 195 -15.20 -7.93 -6.73
N ASP A 196 -14.76 -6.67 -6.73
CA ASP A 196 -15.52 -5.55 -7.29
C ASP A 196 -15.37 -5.51 -8.81
N PRO A 197 -16.47 -5.66 -9.58
CA PRO A 197 -16.43 -5.64 -11.04
C PRO A 197 -15.97 -4.30 -11.66
N GLU A 198 -15.92 -3.22 -10.88
CA GLU A 198 -15.39 -1.93 -11.31
C GLU A 198 -13.89 -1.98 -11.54
N PHE A 199 -13.17 -2.84 -10.80
CA PHE A 199 -11.72 -2.92 -10.86
C PHE A 199 -11.23 -4.19 -11.57
N ARG A 200 -10.11 -4.04 -12.28
CA ARG A 200 -9.37 -5.14 -12.90
C ARG A 200 -7.94 -5.12 -12.38
N PHE A 201 -7.31 -6.29 -12.30
CA PHE A 201 -5.90 -6.40 -11.95
C PHE A 201 -5.10 -6.75 -13.19
N SER A 202 -4.02 -6.00 -13.47
CA SER A 202 -3.07 -6.28 -14.54
C SER A 202 -1.66 -6.44 -13.98
N HIS A 203 -1.04 -7.57 -14.29
CA HIS A 203 0.37 -7.81 -13.99
C HIS A 203 1.24 -7.27 -15.13
N GLU A 204 2.25 -6.48 -14.74
CA GLU A 204 3.26 -5.96 -15.67
C GLU A 204 4.64 -6.48 -15.22
N ASP A 205 5.40 -7.05 -16.16
CA ASP A 205 6.68 -7.72 -15.85
C ASP A 205 7.82 -6.71 -15.64
N HIS A 206 7.65 -5.83 -14.64
CA HIS A 206 8.62 -4.84 -14.20
C HIS A 206 8.88 -4.95 -12.71
N THR A 207 10.15 -4.92 -12.30
CA THR A 207 10.52 -4.96 -10.88
C THR A 207 10.49 -3.55 -10.29
N ILE A 208 9.49 -3.29 -9.45
CA ILE A 208 9.11 -1.95 -8.97
C ILE A 208 9.94 -1.53 -7.76
N ALA A 209 10.12 -2.42 -6.80
CA ALA A 209 10.77 -2.11 -5.54
C ALA A 209 11.61 -3.28 -5.02
N TYR A 210 12.61 -2.94 -4.21
CA TYR A 210 13.28 -3.89 -3.31
C TYR A 210 12.55 -3.87 -1.97
N PHE A 211 12.07 -5.03 -1.55
CA PHE A 211 11.43 -5.22 -0.25
C PHE A 211 12.49 -5.59 0.80
N SER A 212 12.57 -4.78 1.86
CA SER A 212 13.41 -5.07 3.00
C SER A 212 12.71 -5.99 3.99
N ASP A 213 13.42 -6.98 4.53
CA ASP A 213 12.82 -7.97 5.43
C ASP A 213 12.76 -7.48 6.91
N GLY A 214 13.20 -6.26 7.16
CA GLY A 214 13.15 -5.62 8.49
C GLY A 214 11.84 -4.94 8.86
N GLY A 215 10.86 -4.92 7.94
CA GLY A 215 9.61 -4.18 8.10
C GLY A 215 8.62 -4.78 9.10
N PHE A 216 7.70 -3.96 9.58
CA PHE A 216 6.66 -4.30 10.55
C PHE A 216 5.90 -5.59 10.20
N SER A 217 5.54 -5.80 8.93
CA SER A 217 4.77 -6.95 8.48
C SER A 217 5.51 -8.29 8.50
N SER A 218 6.86 -8.26 8.61
CA SER A 218 7.68 -9.48 8.61
C SER A 218 7.61 -10.25 9.94
N PHE A 219 7.30 -9.58 11.03
CA PHE A 219 7.36 -10.14 12.39
C PHE A 219 6.01 -10.20 13.10
N GLU A 220 5.04 -9.42 12.67
CA GLU A 220 3.75 -9.32 13.34
C GLU A 220 2.70 -10.25 12.74
N LYS A 221 1.87 -10.83 13.61
CA LYS A 221 0.68 -11.60 13.23
C LYS A 221 -0.56 -10.73 13.33
N ASP A 222 -1.55 -11.00 12.49
CA ASP A 222 -2.86 -10.37 12.56
C ASP A 222 -3.93 -11.39 13.01
N PRO A 223 -4.09 -11.60 14.33
CA PRO A 223 -5.04 -12.60 14.83
C PRO A 223 -6.48 -12.26 14.47
N VAL A 224 -6.81 -10.98 14.24
CA VAL A 224 -8.15 -10.57 13.82
C VAL A 224 -8.40 -10.98 12.38
N PHE A 225 -7.44 -10.75 11.49
CA PHE A 225 -7.53 -11.20 10.09
C PHE A 225 -7.57 -12.73 10.01
N GLU A 226 -6.73 -13.42 10.77
CA GLU A 226 -6.69 -14.89 10.79
C GLU A 226 -8.05 -15.48 11.21
N ARG A 227 -8.71 -14.91 12.21
CA ARG A 227 -10.06 -15.30 12.63
C ARG A 227 -11.09 -15.05 11.53
N ASP A 228 -11.00 -13.91 10.85
CA ASP A 228 -11.97 -13.47 9.85
C ASP A 228 -11.70 -14.09 8.46
N ARG A 229 -10.52 -14.69 8.22
CA ARG A 229 -10.01 -15.17 6.91
C ARG A 229 -11.00 -16.05 6.16
N ASP A 230 -11.56 -17.05 6.80
CA ASP A 230 -12.51 -17.98 6.17
C ASP A 230 -13.75 -17.25 5.62
N MET A 231 -14.27 -16.30 6.42
CA MET A 231 -15.41 -15.48 6.04
C MET A 231 -15.07 -14.58 4.87
N LEU A 232 -13.89 -13.92 4.90
CA LEU A 232 -13.43 -13.03 3.83
C LEU A 232 -13.25 -13.80 2.52
N PHE A 233 -12.59 -14.96 2.54
CA PHE A 233 -12.40 -15.77 1.33
C PHE A 233 -13.73 -16.28 0.76
N LYS A 234 -14.67 -16.68 1.63
CA LYS A 234 -16.02 -17.09 1.22
C LYS A 234 -16.79 -15.93 0.58
N GLN A 235 -16.60 -14.71 1.08
CA GLN A 235 -17.30 -13.51 0.61
C GLN A 235 -16.74 -12.99 -0.70
N TYR A 236 -15.40 -12.93 -0.84
CA TYR A 236 -14.76 -12.18 -1.92
C TYR A 236 -14.19 -13.04 -3.05
N LEU A 237 -14.00 -14.35 -2.85
CA LEU A 237 -13.44 -15.23 -3.87
C LEU A 237 -14.49 -16.15 -4.49
N LYS A 238 -14.21 -16.64 -5.70
CA LYS A 238 -15.08 -17.63 -6.36
C LYS A 238 -15.26 -18.86 -5.50
N ARG A 239 -16.48 -19.40 -5.48
CA ARG A 239 -16.83 -20.60 -4.69
C ARG A 239 -15.88 -21.77 -4.92
N SER A 240 -15.48 -22.03 -6.18
CA SER A 240 -14.54 -23.10 -6.52
C SER A 240 -13.18 -22.93 -5.83
N SER A 241 -12.64 -21.72 -5.81
CA SER A 241 -11.35 -21.38 -5.17
C SER A 241 -11.46 -21.47 -3.65
N TYR A 242 -12.55 -21.01 -3.08
CA TYR A 242 -12.82 -21.14 -1.65
C TYR A 242 -12.91 -22.60 -1.21
N TYR A 243 -13.63 -23.48 -1.94
CA TYR A 243 -13.69 -24.91 -1.60
C TYR A 243 -12.35 -25.63 -1.78
N ARG A 244 -11.56 -25.24 -2.78
CA ARG A 244 -10.19 -25.75 -2.95
C ARG A 244 -9.29 -25.35 -1.77
N TYR A 245 -9.43 -24.13 -1.27
CA TYR A 245 -8.75 -23.67 -0.05
C TYR A 245 -9.17 -24.49 1.17
N LEU A 246 -10.47 -24.70 1.41
CA LEU A 246 -10.97 -25.49 2.52
C LEU A 246 -10.47 -26.93 2.48
N ASN A 247 -10.48 -27.56 1.31
CA ASN A 247 -9.99 -28.92 1.14
C ASN A 247 -8.51 -29.06 1.52
N ARG A 248 -7.71 -28.03 1.22
CA ARG A 248 -6.29 -28.00 1.57
C ARG A 248 -6.04 -27.76 3.06
N THR A 249 -6.81 -26.88 3.71
CA THR A 249 -6.54 -26.41 5.08
C THR A 249 -7.24 -27.26 6.14
N VAL A 250 -8.44 -27.77 5.84
CA VAL A 250 -9.29 -28.45 6.81
C VAL A 250 -9.42 -29.96 6.52
N GLY A 251 -9.11 -30.38 5.28
CA GLY A 251 -9.31 -31.76 4.81
C GLY A 251 -10.78 -32.08 4.51
N PHE A 252 -11.00 -33.07 3.62
CA PHE A 252 -12.30 -33.41 3.09
C PHE A 252 -13.39 -33.74 4.15
N PRO A 253 -13.12 -34.48 5.24
CA PRO A 253 -14.14 -34.81 6.24
C PRO A 253 -14.71 -33.61 7.00
N ARG A 254 -13.83 -32.64 7.34
CA ARG A 254 -14.24 -31.40 8.04
C ARG A 254 -14.92 -30.39 7.11
N MET A 255 -14.62 -30.43 5.82
CA MET A 255 -15.30 -29.63 4.80
C MET A 255 -16.78 -30.05 4.67
N LEU A 256 -17.06 -31.37 4.70
CA LEU A 256 -18.42 -31.90 4.64
C LEU A 256 -19.26 -31.47 5.86
N ALA A 257 -18.67 -31.49 7.07
CA ALA A 257 -19.32 -31.02 8.28
C ALA A 257 -19.69 -29.52 8.23
N ARG A 258 -18.83 -28.67 7.70
CA ARG A 258 -19.13 -27.23 7.50
C ARG A 258 -20.20 -26.98 6.44
N PHE A 259 -20.33 -27.87 5.45
CA PHE A 259 -21.37 -27.77 4.42
C PHE A 259 -22.75 -28.06 4.97
N ILE A 260 -22.85 -28.97 5.95
CA ILE A 260 -24.10 -29.39 6.61
C ILE A 260 -24.57 -28.33 7.62
N GLN A 261 -23.66 -27.65 8.29
CA GLN A 261 -23.95 -26.58 9.28
C GLN A 261 -24.38 -25.24 8.67
N ASN A 262 -24.18 -25.02 7.37
CA ASN A 262 -24.53 -23.78 6.66
C ASN A 262 -25.74 -23.92 5.71
N LYS A 263 -26.54 -24.97 5.85
CA LYS A 263 -27.89 -25.10 5.29
C LYS A 263 -28.93 -24.81 6.36
#